data_976a93c925eb2401f2edecf43a955da1
#
_entry.id   976a93c925eb2401f2edecf43a955da1
#
_cell.length_a   1.000
_cell.length_b   1.000
_cell.length_c   1.000
_cell.angle_alpha   90.00
_cell.angle_beta   90.00
_cell.angle_gamma   90.00
#
_symmetry.space_group_name_H-M   'P 1'
#
loop_
_entity.id
_entity.type
_entity.pdbx_description
1 polymer ?
#
loop_
_entity_poly.entity_id
_entity_poly.type
_entity_poly.pdbx_seq_one_letter_code
_entity_poly.pdbx_strand_id
1 'polypeptide(L)'
;MRYKISRDTVMSPQLLAKYINLHKKDVSKRNRVLQDAYENKYKIFGAPKKEDYKPDVRISANFAKYLTDTFVGFFCGVPIKINSDDSNIDEYLGRLSLYNDEDNHNLELAKGADIHGDYHELLYVDEDAEICYTEVSPLQSFFLVDDSILERPLFFIRYYKDSNKIERGSWSDSTHVQYFTKNPSIKWDDDPVIHGFDGVPAVEYRANAESMGLYESVLSQIDAYNKAISEKANDVDYFADAYMKILGPRVDEKTIPEIRRNRIINFSGNFGDNKVDVDFLQKPEADDTQENLLDRLEKLIFATSMIANISDENFAGQASGVALKYKLLAMQNLATFKALKFQSAMNHRYKLIFSNPLSGMKGDDWVKIDYHFTMNYPANLGDEAETAKNLEGITSKETQLKTLSVVDDPKAEMEKIKAENEESASQMFGNLGGAGDGDEA
;
A
#
# COMPACT_ATOMS: atom_id res chain seq x y z
N MET A 1 -7.16 -14.71 -0.25
CA MET A 1 -8.08 -15.56 0.57
C MET A 1 -8.13 -16.98 0.00
N ARG A 2 -8.04 -18.05 0.83
CA ARG A 2 -7.93 -19.44 0.40
C ARG A 2 -9.00 -20.31 1.05
N TYR A 3 -9.57 -21.25 0.29
CA TYR A 3 -10.51 -22.27 0.78
C TYR A 3 -9.97 -23.65 0.46
N LYS A 4 -10.00 -24.55 1.44
CA LYS A 4 -9.53 -25.93 1.29
C LYS A 4 -10.59 -26.82 0.65
N ILE A 5 -10.19 -27.65 -0.31
CA ILE A 5 -11.03 -28.65 -0.96
C ILE A 5 -10.24 -29.94 -1.19
N SER A 6 -10.94 -31.05 -1.42
CA SER A 6 -10.29 -32.29 -1.80
C SER A 6 -9.59 -32.16 -3.16
N ARG A 7 -8.44 -32.79 -3.29
CA ARG A 7 -7.62 -32.78 -4.51
C ARG A 7 -8.36 -33.31 -5.74
N ASP A 8 -9.28 -34.28 -5.53
CA ASP A 8 -10.03 -34.91 -6.61
C ASP A 8 -11.33 -34.16 -6.97
N THR A 9 -11.45 -32.93 -6.49
CA THR A 9 -12.64 -32.11 -6.72
C THR A 9 -12.70 -31.65 -8.18
N VAL A 10 -13.81 -31.96 -8.84
CA VAL A 10 -14.14 -31.43 -10.18
C VAL A 10 -15.02 -30.19 -10.03
N MET A 11 -14.67 -29.11 -10.74
CA MET A 11 -15.43 -27.87 -10.70
C MET A 11 -16.80 -28.04 -11.36
N SER A 12 -17.84 -27.62 -10.65
CA SER A 12 -19.22 -27.59 -11.15
C SER A 12 -19.85 -26.21 -10.91
N PRO A 13 -20.90 -25.82 -11.67
CA PRO A 13 -21.61 -24.57 -11.46
C PRO A 13 -22.12 -24.38 -10.02
N GLN A 14 -22.59 -25.47 -9.40
CA GLN A 14 -23.11 -25.46 -8.02
C GLN A 14 -21.99 -25.24 -7.00
N LEU A 15 -20.86 -25.92 -7.19
CA LEU A 15 -19.70 -25.77 -6.33
C LEU A 15 -19.11 -24.35 -6.44
N LEU A 16 -18.96 -23.84 -7.65
CA LEU A 16 -18.49 -22.48 -7.90
C LEU A 16 -19.41 -21.45 -7.25
N ALA A 17 -20.74 -21.58 -7.40
CA ALA A 17 -21.71 -20.71 -6.78
C ALA A 17 -21.60 -20.72 -5.24
N LYS A 18 -21.39 -21.90 -4.63
CA LYS A 18 -21.17 -22.06 -3.20
C LYS A 18 -19.96 -21.23 -2.72
N TYR A 19 -18.82 -21.38 -3.37
CA TYR A 19 -17.59 -20.68 -2.95
C TYR A 19 -17.62 -19.19 -3.24
N ILE A 20 -18.21 -18.75 -4.36
CA ILE A 20 -18.42 -17.30 -4.61
C ILE A 20 -19.31 -16.67 -3.52
N ASN A 21 -20.39 -17.35 -3.12
CA ASN A 21 -21.26 -16.82 -2.07
C ASN A 21 -20.55 -16.80 -0.69
N LEU A 22 -19.75 -17.83 -0.37
CA LEU A 22 -18.92 -17.86 0.84
C LEU A 22 -17.91 -16.72 0.82
N HIS A 23 -17.19 -16.55 -0.27
CA HIS A 23 -16.20 -15.48 -0.46
C HIS A 23 -16.84 -14.09 -0.29
N LYS A 24 -17.98 -13.81 -0.91
CA LYS A 24 -18.70 -12.54 -0.73
C LYS A 24 -19.02 -12.24 0.72
N LYS A 25 -19.42 -13.28 1.48
CA LYS A 25 -19.71 -13.14 2.92
C LYS A 25 -18.46 -12.83 3.73
N ASP A 26 -17.33 -13.47 3.43
CA ASP A 26 -16.09 -13.30 4.16
C ASP A 26 -15.43 -11.96 3.81
N VAL A 27 -15.38 -11.60 2.51
CA VAL A 27 -14.89 -10.30 2.02
C VAL A 27 -15.62 -9.13 2.67
N SER A 28 -16.95 -9.20 2.83
CA SER A 28 -17.73 -8.11 3.43
C SER A 28 -17.35 -7.82 4.88
N LYS A 29 -16.82 -8.81 5.59
CA LYS A 29 -16.45 -8.67 7.01
C LYS A 29 -15.06 -8.06 7.22
N ARG A 30 -14.14 -8.29 6.31
CA ARG A 30 -12.73 -7.92 6.47
C ARG A 30 -12.21 -7.07 5.32
N ASN A 31 -12.05 -7.64 4.12
CA ASN A 31 -11.39 -6.95 3.01
C ASN A 31 -12.13 -5.67 2.58
N ARG A 32 -13.47 -5.66 2.63
CA ARG A 32 -14.25 -4.45 2.35
C ARG A 32 -14.02 -3.38 3.41
N VAL A 33 -13.94 -3.75 4.68
CA VAL A 33 -13.66 -2.81 5.78
C VAL A 33 -12.27 -2.18 5.63
N LEU A 34 -11.28 -2.99 5.23
CA LEU A 34 -9.92 -2.49 4.96
C LEU A 34 -9.93 -1.54 3.75
N GLN A 35 -10.55 -1.93 2.65
CA GLN A 35 -10.68 -1.07 1.47
C GLN A 35 -11.39 0.26 1.78
N ASP A 36 -12.50 0.18 2.51
CA ASP A 36 -13.26 1.37 2.90
C ASP A 36 -12.44 2.30 3.78
N ALA A 37 -11.61 1.77 4.70
CA ALA A 37 -10.70 2.57 5.52
C ALA A 37 -9.63 3.27 4.66
N TYR A 38 -9.01 2.56 3.72
CA TYR A 38 -8.06 3.16 2.78
C TYR A 38 -8.69 4.27 1.94
N GLU A 39 -9.93 4.09 1.49
CA GLU A 39 -10.71 5.05 0.71
C GLU A 39 -11.35 6.17 1.58
N ASN A 40 -10.97 6.29 2.84
CA ASN A 40 -11.52 7.28 3.79
C ASN A 40 -13.03 7.12 4.07
N LYS A 41 -13.56 5.91 3.96
CA LYS A 41 -14.96 5.57 4.24
C LYS A 41 -15.10 4.95 5.63
N TYR A 42 -14.73 5.71 6.67
CA TYR A 42 -14.75 5.23 8.04
C TYR A 42 -16.16 5.13 8.62
N LYS A 43 -16.33 4.29 9.64
CA LYS A 43 -17.61 4.05 10.32
C LYS A 43 -18.27 5.31 10.86
N ILE A 44 -17.49 6.34 11.19
CA ILE A 44 -18.00 7.59 11.73
C ILE A 44 -18.97 8.28 10.76
N PHE A 45 -18.75 8.17 9.45
CA PHE A 45 -19.64 8.76 8.44
C PHE A 45 -20.98 8.04 8.34
N GLY A 46 -21.04 6.77 8.74
CA GLY A 46 -22.28 5.95 8.80
C GLY A 46 -22.97 5.97 10.15
N ALA A 47 -22.45 6.69 11.15
CA ALA A 47 -23.07 6.79 12.47
C ALA A 47 -24.46 7.46 12.38
N PRO A 48 -25.41 7.13 13.27
CA PRO A 48 -26.71 7.81 13.34
C PRO A 48 -26.51 9.31 13.51
N LYS A 49 -27.39 10.11 12.88
CA LYS A 49 -27.40 11.56 13.09
C LYS A 49 -27.67 11.89 14.56
N LYS A 50 -26.94 12.89 15.08
CA LYS A 50 -27.24 13.46 16.39
C LYS A 50 -28.59 14.19 16.36
N GLU A 51 -29.12 14.51 17.52
CA GLU A 51 -30.36 15.29 17.64
C GLU A 51 -30.17 16.69 17.00
N ASP A 52 -31.20 17.25 16.39
CA ASP A 52 -31.11 18.46 15.55
C ASP A 52 -30.51 19.71 16.25
N TYR A 53 -30.48 19.74 17.59
CA TYR A 53 -29.88 20.81 18.37
C TYR A 53 -28.41 20.57 18.73
N LYS A 54 -27.84 19.42 18.37
CA LYS A 54 -26.45 19.07 18.64
C LYS A 54 -25.62 19.15 17.37
N PRO A 55 -24.44 19.74 17.41
CA PRO A 55 -23.51 19.69 16.29
C PRO A 55 -23.22 18.24 15.89
N ASP A 56 -23.14 17.97 14.58
CA ASP A 56 -22.84 16.64 14.04
C ASP A 56 -21.69 16.76 13.01
N VAL A 57 -20.59 17.36 13.44
CA VAL A 57 -19.35 17.43 12.67
C VAL A 57 -18.66 16.07 12.68
N ARG A 58 -18.29 15.58 11.51
CA ARG A 58 -17.64 14.29 11.36
C ARG A 58 -16.33 14.50 10.60
N ILE A 59 -15.22 14.24 11.26
CA ILE A 59 -13.86 14.41 10.75
C ILE A 59 -13.17 13.06 10.78
N SER A 60 -12.42 12.77 9.75
CA SER A 60 -11.51 11.62 9.73
C SER A 60 -10.11 12.03 9.32
N ALA A 61 -9.12 11.52 10.03
CA ALA A 61 -7.74 11.49 9.59
C ALA A 61 -7.51 10.15 8.87
N ASN A 62 -7.15 10.21 7.57
CA ASN A 62 -6.97 8.99 6.79
C ASN A 62 -5.61 8.33 7.02
N PHE A 63 -5.38 7.85 8.26
CA PHE A 63 -4.15 7.13 8.60
C PHE A 63 -3.98 5.86 7.77
N ALA A 64 -5.06 5.14 7.42
CA ALA A 64 -4.94 3.93 6.60
C ALA A 64 -4.23 4.20 5.27
N LYS A 65 -4.63 5.27 4.59
CA LYS A 65 -3.99 5.70 3.33
C LYS A 65 -2.57 6.21 3.58
N TYR A 66 -2.38 7.06 4.59
CA TYR A 66 -1.06 7.61 4.91
C TYR A 66 -0.04 6.50 5.19
N LEU A 67 -0.36 5.54 6.06
CA LEU A 67 0.52 4.43 6.41
C LEU A 67 0.86 3.58 5.18
N THR A 68 -0.16 3.25 4.37
CA THR A 68 0.01 2.43 3.17
C THR A 68 0.89 3.12 2.12
N ASP A 69 0.55 4.35 1.74
CA ASP A 69 1.26 5.07 0.68
C ASP A 69 2.70 5.39 1.10
N THR A 70 2.93 5.71 2.39
CA THR A 70 4.27 5.92 2.95
C THR A 70 5.11 4.64 2.88
N PHE A 71 4.53 3.50 3.27
CA PHE A 71 5.26 2.23 3.27
C PHE A 71 5.51 1.70 1.86
N VAL A 72 4.53 1.79 0.96
CA VAL A 72 4.70 1.42 -0.45
C VAL A 72 5.76 2.28 -1.12
N GLY A 73 5.73 3.60 -0.89
CA GLY A 73 6.77 4.52 -1.38
C GLY A 73 8.17 4.21 -0.83
N PHE A 74 8.26 3.70 0.41
CA PHE A 74 9.52 3.24 0.97
C PHE A 74 9.98 1.91 0.37
N PHE A 75 9.08 0.96 0.14
CA PHE A 75 9.37 -0.41 -0.32
C PHE A 75 9.59 -0.49 -1.84
N CYS A 76 8.73 0.13 -2.64
CA CYS A 76 8.74 0.09 -4.11
C CYS A 76 8.89 1.48 -4.76
N GLY A 77 9.27 2.52 -4.01
CA GLY A 77 9.52 3.84 -4.57
C GLY A 77 10.76 3.88 -5.48
N VAL A 78 11.67 2.92 -5.30
CA VAL A 78 12.69 2.56 -6.29
C VAL A 78 12.22 1.24 -6.93
N PRO A 79 12.14 1.13 -8.27
CA PRO A 79 11.73 -0.08 -8.94
C PRO A 79 12.56 -1.31 -8.54
N ILE A 80 11.89 -2.45 -8.41
CA ILE A 80 12.56 -3.73 -8.11
C ILE A 80 13.35 -4.14 -9.35
N LYS A 81 14.66 -4.24 -9.25
CA LYS A 81 15.48 -4.69 -10.37
C LYS A 81 15.42 -6.19 -10.47
N ILE A 82 15.18 -6.66 -11.70
CA ILE A 82 15.05 -8.06 -12.07
C ILE A 82 16.01 -8.29 -13.23
N ASN A 83 17.02 -9.08 -13.01
CA ASN A 83 18.06 -9.34 -14.01
C ASN A 83 18.57 -10.78 -13.96
N SER A 84 19.36 -11.16 -14.95
CA SER A 84 20.03 -12.45 -15.01
C SER A 84 21.44 -12.31 -15.58
N ASP A 85 22.38 -13.12 -15.12
CA ASP A 85 23.71 -13.22 -15.74
C ASP A 85 23.66 -13.93 -17.12
N ASP A 86 22.54 -14.59 -17.47
CA ASP A 86 22.29 -15.19 -18.79
C ASP A 86 21.67 -14.13 -19.71
N SER A 87 22.42 -13.69 -20.72
CA SER A 87 22.00 -12.59 -21.61
C SER A 87 20.68 -12.84 -22.34
N ASN A 88 20.34 -14.09 -22.65
CA ASN A 88 19.07 -14.41 -23.33
C ASN A 88 17.88 -14.22 -22.37
N ILE A 89 18.08 -14.61 -21.11
CA ILE A 89 17.07 -14.43 -20.08
C ILE A 89 16.92 -12.93 -19.77
N ASP A 90 18.01 -12.22 -19.62
CA ASP A 90 18.01 -10.78 -19.30
C ASP A 90 17.31 -9.96 -20.40
N GLU A 91 17.59 -10.24 -21.69
CA GLU A 91 16.88 -9.62 -22.81
C GLU A 91 15.38 -9.92 -22.79
N TYR A 92 15.00 -11.17 -22.51
CA TYR A 92 13.60 -11.55 -22.40
C TYR A 92 12.89 -10.86 -21.23
N LEU A 93 13.55 -10.77 -20.06
CA LEU A 93 13.02 -10.05 -18.88
C LEU A 93 12.80 -8.56 -19.19
N GLY A 94 13.75 -7.92 -19.84
CA GLY A 94 13.63 -6.52 -20.26
C GLY A 94 12.44 -6.29 -21.19
N ARG A 95 12.23 -7.16 -22.18
CA ARG A 95 11.06 -7.08 -23.08
C ARG A 95 9.75 -7.32 -22.33
N LEU A 96 9.70 -8.35 -21.49
CA LEU A 96 8.51 -8.71 -20.70
C LEU A 96 8.10 -7.58 -19.76
N SER A 97 9.10 -6.95 -19.10
CA SER A 97 8.91 -5.81 -18.21
C SER A 97 8.30 -4.62 -18.92
N LEU A 98 8.83 -4.25 -20.08
CA LEU A 98 8.31 -3.13 -20.88
C LEU A 98 6.91 -3.41 -21.41
N TYR A 99 6.63 -4.65 -21.84
CA TYR A 99 5.31 -5.00 -22.38
C TYR A 99 4.21 -4.98 -21.32
N ASN A 100 4.54 -5.32 -20.06
CA ASN A 100 3.59 -5.43 -18.96
C ASN A 100 3.61 -4.24 -17.98
N ASP A 101 4.38 -3.17 -18.23
CA ASP A 101 4.56 -2.06 -17.28
C ASP A 101 4.90 -2.56 -15.86
N GLU A 102 5.91 -3.43 -15.77
CA GLU A 102 6.18 -4.26 -14.60
C GLU A 102 6.44 -3.44 -13.34
N ASP A 103 7.09 -2.29 -13.45
CA ASP A 103 7.41 -1.45 -12.29
C ASP A 103 6.13 -0.93 -11.63
N ASN A 104 5.20 -0.41 -12.42
CA ASN A 104 3.90 0.03 -11.94
C ASN A 104 3.05 -1.14 -11.43
N HIS A 105 3.08 -2.25 -12.14
CA HIS A 105 2.38 -3.46 -11.74
C HIS A 105 2.87 -3.99 -10.38
N ASN A 106 4.18 -4.08 -10.16
CA ASN A 106 4.76 -4.49 -8.88
C ASN A 106 4.40 -3.53 -7.73
N LEU A 107 4.34 -2.21 -8.00
CA LEU A 107 3.91 -1.21 -7.03
C LEU A 107 2.45 -1.42 -6.62
N GLU A 108 1.54 -1.61 -7.59
CA GLU A 108 0.12 -1.85 -7.31
C GLU A 108 -0.13 -3.19 -6.59
N LEU A 109 0.63 -4.25 -6.92
CA LEU A 109 0.60 -5.51 -6.17
C LEU A 109 1.06 -5.31 -4.72
N ALA A 110 2.15 -4.57 -4.51
CA ALA A 110 2.68 -4.28 -3.17
C ALA A 110 1.66 -3.49 -2.35
N LYS A 111 1.05 -2.46 -2.94
CA LYS A 111 0.02 -1.62 -2.33
C LYS A 111 -1.25 -2.41 -1.99
N GLY A 112 -1.74 -3.23 -2.94
CA GLY A 112 -2.90 -4.09 -2.73
C GLY A 112 -2.68 -5.10 -1.60
N ALA A 113 -1.47 -5.69 -1.52
CA ALA A 113 -1.09 -6.59 -0.44
C ALA A 113 -1.05 -5.87 0.92
N ASP A 114 -0.58 -4.62 0.99
CA ASP A 114 -0.57 -3.83 2.22
C ASP A 114 -1.98 -3.44 2.69
N ILE A 115 -2.89 -3.20 1.77
CA ILE A 115 -4.29 -2.91 2.11
C ILE A 115 -4.99 -4.16 2.64
N HIS A 116 -4.87 -5.29 1.93
CA HIS A 116 -5.70 -6.48 2.17
C HIS A 116 -4.98 -7.61 2.92
N GLY A 117 -3.64 -7.54 3.05
CA GLY A 117 -2.80 -8.59 3.58
C GLY A 117 -2.34 -9.60 2.52
N ASP A 118 -3.11 -9.76 1.45
CA ASP A 118 -2.79 -10.52 0.24
C ASP A 118 -3.37 -9.82 -0.99
N TYR A 119 -2.71 -9.97 -2.14
CA TYR A 119 -3.21 -9.51 -3.43
C TYR A 119 -2.90 -10.56 -4.49
N HIS A 120 -3.67 -10.57 -5.58
CA HIS A 120 -3.54 -11.63 -6.57
C HIS A 120 -3.08 -11.06 -7.91
N GLU A 121 -2.31 -11.86 -8.62
CA GLU A 121 -1.91 -11.63 -9.98
C GLU A 121 -2.46 -12.76 -10.85
N LEU A 122 -2.99 -12.45 -12.02
CA LEU A 122 -3.46 -13.39 -13.01
C LEU A 122 -2.58 -13.30 -14.25
N LEU A 123 -2.04 -14.45 -14.69
CA LEU A 123 -1.29 -14.56 -15.93
C LEU A 123 -2.23 -15.02 -17.05
N TYR A 124 -2.02 -14.49 -18.24
CA TYR A 124 -2.78 -14.86 -19.42
C TYR A 124 -1.93 -14.63 -20.69
N VAL A 125 -2.40 -15.14 -21.81
CA VAL A 125 -1.83 -14.86 -23.12
C VAL A 125 -2.82 -13.98 -23.88
N ASP A 126 -2.32 -12.89 -24.45
CA ASP A 126 -3.14 -11.94 -25.20
C ASP A 126 -3.37 -12.35 -26.68
N GLU A 127 -4.01 -11.47 -27.46
CA GLU A 127 -4.32 -11.69 -28.86
C GLU A 127 -3.06 -11.69 -29.75
N ASP A 128 -1.98 -11.07 -29.30
CA ASP A 128 -0.69 -11.01 -29.98
C ASP A 128 0.24 -12.19 -29.61
N ALA A 129 -0.28 -13.17 -28.85
CA ALA A 129 0.45 -14.32 -28.30
C ALA A 129 1.58 -13.92 -27.34
N GLU A 130 1.48 -12.77 -26.69
CA GLU A 130 2.40 -12.32 -25.64
C GLU A 130 1.90 -12.76 -24.26
N ILE A 131 2.84 -13.08 -23.37
CA ILE A 131 2.52 -13.42 -21.98
C ILE A 131 2.31 -12.14 -21.20
N CYS A 132 1.11 -12.03 -20.63
CA CYS A 132 0.66 -10.88 -19.85
C CYS A 132 0.30 -11.27 -18.44
N TYR A 133 0.35 -10.30 -17.54
CA TYR A 133 -0.15 -10.43 -16.17
C TYR A 133 -0.87 -9.16 -15.73
N THR A 134 -1.85 -9.33 -14.86
CA THR A 134 -2.63 -8.23 -14.32
C THR A 134 -2.97 -8.50 -12.85
N GLU A 135 -3.08 -7.43 -12.07
CA GLU A 135 -3.52 -7.51 -10.69
C GLU A 135 -5.02 -7.77 -10.59
N VAL A 136 -5.41 -8.59 -9.62
CA VAL A 136 -6.81 -8.90 -9.32
C VAL A 136 -7.06 -8.77 -7.83
N SER A 137 -7.98 -7.88 -7.47
CA SER A 137 -8.31 -7.63 -6.07
C SER A 137 -8.90 -8.86 -5.37
N PRO A 138 -8.48 -9.14 -4.12
CA PRO A 138 -9.09 -10.19 -3.29
C PRO A 138 -10.54 -9.89 -2.91
N LEU A 139 -11.07 -8.73 -3.27
CA LEU A 139 -12.51 -8.44 -3.20
C LEU A 139 -13.32 -9.23 -4.25
N GLN A 140 -12.67 -9.67 -5.30
CA GLN A 140 -13.29 -10.30 -6.49
C GLN A 140 -12.59 -11.60 -6.92
N SER A 141 -11.61 -12.06 -6.15
CA SER A 141 -10.84 -13.26 -6.47
C SER A 141 -10.40 -14.04 -5.24
N PHE A 142 -10.21 -15.33 -5.43
CA PHE A 142 -9.77 -16.24 -4.37
C PHE A 142 -9.21 -17.56 -4.94
N PHE A 143 -8.45 -18.26 -4.11
CA PHE A 143 -7.93 -19.58 -4.44
C PHE A 143 -8.74 -20.70 -3.76
N LEU A 144 -8.93 -21.80 -4.47
CA LEU A 144 -9.22 -23.08 -3.87
C LEU A 144 -7.94 -23.90 -3.85
N VAL A 145 -7.57 -24.36 -2.66
CA VAL A 145 -6.31 -25.09 -2.43
C VAL A 145 -6.60 -26.51 -1.94
N ASP A 146 -5.65 -27.43 -2.15
CA ASP A 146 -5.80 -28.78 -1.61
C ASP A 146 -5.76 -28.77 -0.07
N ASP A 147 -6.21 -29.85 0.53
CA ASP A 147 -6.22 -30.07 1.98
C ASP A 147 -4.90 -30.64 2.52
N SER A 148 -3.85 -30.69 1.68
CA SER A 148 -2.51 -31.08 2.09
C SER A 148 -1.83 -30.00 2.94
N ILE A 149 -0.71 -30.36 3.57
CA ILE A 149 0.14 -29.42 4.33
C ILE A 149 0.72 -28.30 3.45
N LEU A 150 0.86 -28.56 2.13
CA LEU A 150 1.43 -27.59 1.18
C LEU A 150 0.40 -26.60 0.65
N GLU A 151 -0.91 -26.87 0.84
CA GLU A 151 -2.02 -26.02 0.35
C GLU A 151 -1.83 -25.58 -1.11
N ARG A 152 -1.58 -26.57 -2.01
CA ARG A 152 -1.31 -26.28 -3.42
C ARG A 152 -2.55 -25.70 -4.09
N PRO A 153 -2.42 -24.62 -4.88
CA PRO A 153 -3.52 -24.11 -5.67
C PRO A 153 -4.08 -25.16 -6.61
N LEU A 154 -5.40 -25.39 -6.53
CA LEU A 154 -6.14 -26.24 -7.45
C LEU A 154 -6.94 -25.41 -8.44
N PHE A 155 -7.53 -24.31 -7.97
CA PHE A 155 -8.28 -23.38 -8.81
C PHE A 155 -8.03 -21.96 -8.36
N PHE A 156 -7.98 -21.04 -9.33
CA PHE A 156 -8.11 -19.61 -9.11
C PHE A 156 -9.43 -19.13 -9.68
N ILE A 157 -10.22 -18.39 -8.91
CA ILE A 157 -11.53 -17.88 -9.30
C ILE A 157 -11.50 -16.35 -9.24
N ARG A 158 -11.98 -15.73 -10.31
CA ARG A 158 -12.30 -14.29 -10.33
C ARG A 158 -13.74 -14.07 -10.79
N TYR A 159 -14.39 -13.05 -10.25
CA TYR A 159 -15.74 -12.66 -10.65
C TYR A 159 -15.92 -11.16 -10.53
N TYR A 160 -16.76 -10.60 -11.39
CA TYR A 160 -17.07 -9.17 -11.43
C TYR A 160 -18.49 -8.96 -11.97
N LYS A 161 -18.98 -7.73 -11.88
CA LYS A 161 -20.22 -7.33 -12.54
C LYS A 161 -19.88 -6.54 -13.80
N ASP A 162 -20.47 -6.93 -14.92
CA ASP A 162 -20.36 -6.19 -16.17
C ASP A 162 -21.19 -4.89 -16.16
N SER A 163 -21.16 -4.12 -17.25
CA SER A 163 -21.92 -2.88 -17.41
C SER A 163 -23.43 -3.06 -17.23
N ASN A 164 -23.94 -4.25 -17.51
CA ASN A 164 -25.36 -4.61 -17.35
C ASN A 164 -25.68 -5.16 -15.94
N LYS A 165 -24.70 -5.08 -15.00
CA LYS A 165 -24.78 -5.64 -13.64
C LYS A 165 -24.94 -7.16 -13.58
N ILE A 166 -24.67 -7.86 -14.68
CA ILE A 166 -24.62 -9.33 -14.73
C ILE A 166 -23.28 -9.78 -14.15
N GLU A 167 -23.31 -10.77 -13.26
CA GLU A 167 -22.09 -11.34 -12.69
C GLU A 167 -21.44 -12.29 -13.69
N ARG A 168 -20.21 -11.99 -14.05
CA ARG A 168 -19.34 -12.79 -14.92
C ARG A 168 -18.06 -13.13 -14.20
N GLY A 169 -17.32 -14.09 -14.74
CA GLY A 169 -16.01 -14.43 -14.22
C GLY A 169 -15.35 -15.58 -14.95
N SER A 170 -14.28 -16.05 -14.36
CA SER A 170 -13.58 -17.26 -14.82
C SER A 170 -13.04 -18.05 -13.63
N TRP A 171 -12.85 -19.31 -13.81
CA TRP A 171 -12.00 -20.14 -12.98
C TRP A 171 -10.92 -20.77 -13.84
N SER A 172 -9.73 -20.92 -13.29
CA SER A 172 -8.59 -21.56 -13.94
C SER A 172 -8.10 -22.70 -13.06
N ASP A 173 -7.79 -23.83 -13.65
CA ASP A 173 -7.07 -24.94 -13.02
C ASP A 173 -5.61 -24.97 -13.51
N SER A 174 -4.93 -26.09 -13.42
CA SER A 174 -3.55 -26.23 -13.85
C SER A 174 -3.35 -26.23 -15.38
N THR A 175 -4.41 -26.30 -16.17
CA THR A 175 -4.33 -26.47 -17.63
C THR A 175 -5.31 -25.61 -18.40
N HIS A 176 -6.48 -25.32 -17.82
CA HIS A 176 -7.58 -24.67 -18.52
C HIS A 176 -8.10 -23.44 -17.78
N VAL A 177 -8.65 -22.52 -18.54
CA VAL A 177 -9.52 -21.44 -18.07
C VAL A 177 -10.93 -21.65 -18.60
N GLN A 178 -11.93 -21.52 -17.73
CA GLN A 178 -13.35 -21.59 -18.07
C GLN A 178 -14.06 -20.31 -17.68
N TYR A 179 -14.70 -19.68 -18.64
CA TYR A 179 -15.53 -18.48 -18.40
C TYR A 179 -16.95 -18.89 -18.01
N PHE A 180 -17.59 -18.00 -17.23
CA PHE A 180 -18.96 -18.19 -16.80
C PHE A 180 -19.75 -16.90 -16.68
N THR A 181 -21.08 -17.02 -16.89
CA THR A 181 -22.06 -15.98 -16.61
C THR A 181 -23.06 -16.49 -15.57
N LYS A 182 -23.44 -15.64 -14.62
CA LYS A 182 -24.43 -15.92 -13.58
C LYS A 182 -25.68 -15.06 -13.74
N ASN A 183 -26.74 -15.67 -14.26
CA ASN A 183 -28.07 -15.04 -14.44
C ASN A 183 -29.19 -16.08 -14.57
N PRO A 184 -29.98 -16.43 -13.54
CA PRO A 184 -29.73 -16.32 -12.09
C PRO A 184 -28.74 -17.36 -11.57
N SER A 185 -28.51 -18.46 -12.29
CA SER A 185 -27.57 -19.51 -11.97
C SER A 185 -26.30 -19.39 -12.82
N ILE A 186 -25.21 -20.00 -12.35
CA ILE A 186 -23.95 -20.06 -13.13
C ILE A 186 -24.15 -20.99 -14.33
N LYS A 187 -23.72 -20.51 -15.50
CA LYS A 187 -23.60 -21.27 -16.74
C LYS A 187 -22.21 -21.04 -17.31
N TRP A 188 -21.64 -22.08 -17.89
CA TRP A 188 -20.41 -21.94 -18.67
C TRP A 188 -20.73 -21.21 -19.98
N ASP A 189 -19.87 -20.28 -20.36
CA ASP A 189 -20.10 -19.47 -21.57
C ASP A 189 -19.70 -20.25 -22.82
N ASP A 190 -18.51 -20.88 -22.80
CA ASP A 190 -17.95 -21.65 -23.90
C ASP A 190 -17.23 -22.90 -23.36
N ASP A 191 -16.58 -23.68 -24.22
CA ASP A 191 -15.70 -24.77 -23.82
C ASP A 191 -14.45 -24.24 -23.10
N PRO A 192 -13.84 -25.03 -22.19
CA PRO A 192 -12.60 -24.65 -21.51
C PRO A 192 -11.46 -24.39 -22.51
N VAL A 193 -10.69 -23.33 -22.29
CA VAL A 193 -9.55 -22.95 -23.13
C VAL A 193 -8.24 -23.31 -22.42
N ILE A 194 -7.30 -23.93 -23.14
CA ILE A 194 -5.96 -24.25 -22.63
C ILE A 194 -5.17 -22.95 -22.53
N HIS A 195 -4.61 -22.65 -21.34
CA HIS A 195 -3.84 -21.42 -21.11
C HIS A 195 -2.32 -21.57 -21.30
N GLY A 196 -1.80 -22.80 -21.43
CA GLY A 196 -0.39 -23.07 -21.76
C GLY A 196 0.60 -22.98 -20.59
N PHE A 197 0.20 -22.57 -19.39
CA PHE A 197 1.07 -22.55 -18.20
C PHE A 197 1.06 -23.92 -17.48
N ASP A 198 2.18 -24.31 -16.85
CA ASP A 198 2.26 -25.51 -16.01
C ASP A 198 1.87 -25.19 -14.56
N GLY A 199 0.58 -25.13 -14.31
CA GLY A 199 -0.02 -24.82 -13.03
C GLY A 199 -1.14 -23.79 -13.13
N VAL A 200 -1.79 -23.48 -12.00
CA VAL A 200 -2.82 -22.44 -11.94
C VAL A 200 -2.20 -21.09 -12.31
N PRO A 201 -2.69 -20.39 -13.35
CA PRO A 201 -2.05 -19.18 -13.87
C PRO A 201 -2.33 -17.96 -13.01
N ALA A 202 -2.09 -18.08 -11.71
CA ALA A 202 -2.29 -17.00 -10.76
C ALA A 202 -1.29 -17.09 -9.60
N VAL A 203 -0.86 -15.93 -9.11
CA VAL A 203 0.11 -15.80 -8.04
C VAL A 203 -0.50 -15.00 -6.89
N GLU A 204 -0.24 -15.40 -5.64
CA GLU A 204 -0.66 -14.69 -4.44
C GLU A 204 0.54 -13.94 -3.85
N TYR A 205 0.44 -12.62 -3.79
CA TYR A 205 1.39 -11.72 -3.14
C TYR A 205 0.92 -11.43 -1.73
N ARG A 206 1.65 -11.90 -0.73
CA ARG A 206 1.32 -11.69 0.68
C ARG A 206 2.17 -10.58 1.29
N ALA A 207 1.55 -9.71 2.07
CA ALA A 207 2.27 -8.70 2.84
C ALA A 207 3.14 -9.35 3.94
N ASN A 208 2.63 -10.41 4.59
CA ASN A 208 3.27 -11.14 5.69
C ASN A 208 2.76 -12.59 5.76
N ALA A 209 3.25 -13.36 6.72
CA ALA A 209 2.86 -14.78 6.88
C ALA A 209 1.40 -14.94 7.28
N GLU A 210 0.86 -13.99 8.03
CA GLU A 210 -0.50 -13.98 8.58
C GLU A 210 -1.52 -13.46 7.57
N SER A 211 -1.09 -12.93 6.42
CA SER A 211 -1.93 -12.23 5.44
C SER A 211 -2.71 -11.08 6.07
N MET A 212 -2.09 -10.32 6.96
CA MET A 212 -2.66 -9.14 7.59
C MET A 212 -2.31 -7.88 6.82
N GLY A 213 -3.31 -6.99 6.66
CA GLY A 213 -3.09 -5.66 6.08
C GLY A 213 -2.24 -4.79 7.00
N LEU A 214 -1.50 -3.83 6.42
CA LEU A 214 -0.52 -3.00 7.11
C LEU A 214 -1.11 -2.24 8.31
N TYR A 215 -2.30 -1.66 8.15
CA TYR A 215 -3.00 -0.89 9.19
C TYR A 215 -4.09 -1.68 9.90
N GLU A 216 -4.26 -2.97 9.60
CA GLU A 216 -5.35 -3.79 10.15
C GLU A 216 -5.28 -3.88 11.69
N SER A 217 -4.08 -4.01 12.25
CA SER A 217 -3.85 -4.07 13.69
C SER A 217 -4.14 -2.75 14.41
N VAL A 218 -4.09 -1.60 13.71
CA VAL A 218 -4.31 -0.27 14.28
C VAL A 218 -5.66 0.34 13.91
N LEU A 219 -6.50 -0.38 13.16
CA LEU A 219 -7.78 0.14 12.67
C LEU A 219 -8.72 0.61 13.80
N SER A 220 -8.72 -0.09 14.93
CA SER A 220 -9.50 0.32 16.11
C SER A 220 -9.00 1.63 16.75
N GLN A 221 -7.70 1.89 16.68
CA GLN A 221 -7.09 3.11 17.18
C GLN A 221 -7.41 4.28 16.23
N ILE A 222 -7.41 4.03 14.91
CA ILE A 222 -7.83 5.00 13.89
C ILE A 222 -9.31 5.37 14.08
N ASP A 223 -10.18 4.39 14.27
CA ASP A 223 -11.60 4.63 14.57
C ASP A 223 -11.79 5.47 15.85
N ALA A 224 -11.00 5.20 16.91
CA ALA A 224 -11.02 5.96 18.16
C ALA A 224 -10.52 7.39 17.96
N TYR A 225 -9.44 7.61 17.21
CA TYR A 225 -8.92 8.91 16.87
C TYR A 225 -9.96 9.75 16.10
N ASN A 226 -10.55 9.18 15.05
CA ASN A 226 -11.57 9.84 14.23
C ASN A 226 -12.80 10.22 15.05
N LYS A 227 -13.19 9.39 16.02
CA LYS A 227 -14.25 9.72 16.97
C LYS A 227 -13.85 10.86 17.90
N ALA A 228 -12.66 10.83 18.48
CA ALA A 228 -12.19 11.83 19.44
C ALA A 228 -12.07 13.22 18.79
N ILE A 229 -11.47 13.32 17.59
CA ILE A 229 -11.34 14.59 16.87
C ILE A 229 -12.70 15.16 16.44
N SER A 230 -13.64 14.28 16.05
CA SER A 230 -15.00 14.70 15.70
C SER A 230 -15.77 15.21 16.90
N GLU A 231 -15.65 14.57 18.08
CA GLU A 231 -16.29 15.05 19.29
C GLU A 231 -15.67 16.36 19.76
N LYS A 232 -14.33 16.54 19.62
CA LYS A 232 -13.67 17.80 19.91
C LYS A 232 -14.19 18.94 19.02
N ALA A 233 -14.34 18.69 17.70
CA ALA A 233 -14.93 19.66 16.79
C ALA A 233 -16.38 19.99 17.15
N ASN A 234 -17.18 18.99 17.52
CA ASN A 234 -18.53 19.20 17.99
C ASN A 234 -18.60 20.01 19.30
N ASP A 235 -17.66 19.78 20.20
CA ASP A 235 -17.56 20.54 21.43
C ASP A 235 -17.26 22.03 21.15
N VAL A 236 -16.32 22.30 20.23
CA VAL A 236 -16.01 23.68 19.82
C VAL A 236 -17.24 24.37 19.24
N ASP A 237 -17.97 23.70 18.32
CA ASP A 237 -19.20 24.26 17.74
C ASP A 237 -20.30 24.48 18.79
N TYR A 238 -20.46 23.53 19.71
CA TYR A 238 -21.47 23.59 20.76
C TYR A 238 -21.21 24.71 21.74
N PHE A 239 -19.93 24.96 22.09
CA PHE A 239 -19.53 26.01 23.05
C PHE A 239 -19.27 27.36 22.39
N ALA A 240 -19.15 27.44 21.06
CA ALA A 240 -19.21 28.69 20.33
C ALA A 240 -20.57 29.40 20.56
N ASP A 241 -21.62 28.62 20.85
CA ASP A 241 -22.94 29.07 21.33
C ASP A 241 -23.05 28.88 22.86
N ALA A 242 -22.18 29.58 23.63
CA ALA A 242 -22.10 29.44 25.09
C ALA A 242 -23.46 29.46 25.77
N TYR A 243 -23.71 28.46 26.66
CA TYR A 243 -24.93 28.45 27.48
C TYR A 243 -24.92 29.61 28.46
N MET A 244 -25.97 30.39 28.37
CA MET A 244 -26.18 31.51 29.29
C MET A 244 -26.89 31.00 30.52
N LYS A 245 -26.30 31.24 31.67
CA LYS A 245 -26.88 31.00 32.98
C LYS A 245 -27.56 32.28 33.43
N ILE A 246 -28.87 32.22 33.69
CA ILE A 246 -29.63 33.34 34.21
C ILE A 246 -30.10 32.98 35.62
N LEU A 247 -29.64 33.71 36.59
CA LEU A 247 -30.12 33.65 37.97
C LEU A 247 -30.99 34.88 38.24
N GLY A 248 -32.27 34.65 38.47
CA GLY A 248 -33.22 35.74 38.65
C GLY A 248 -34.65 35.38 38.23
N PRO A 249 -35.41 36.34 37.72
CA PRO A 249 -36.80 36.11 37.33
C PRO A 249 -36.88 35.10 36.16
N ARG A 250 -37.98 34.37 36.13
CA ARG A 250 -38.26 33.35 35.09
C ARG A 250 -38.36 34.02 33.72
N VAL A 251 -37.56 33.57 32.78
CA VAL A 251 -37.64 34.04 31.38
C VAL A 251 -38.81 33.37 30.71
N ASP A 252 -39.68 34.17 30.04
CA ASP A 252 -40.81 33.65 29.28
C ASP A 252 -40.30 32.82 28.09
N GLU A 253 -40.95 31.64 27.86
CA GLU A 253 -40.61 30.73 26.77
C GLU A 253 -40.62 31.42 25.38
N LYS A 254 -41.40 32.48 25.20
CA LYS A 254 -41.46 33.26 23.97
C LYS A 254 -40.20 34.13 23.74
N THR A 255 -39.50 34.48 24.78
CA THR A 255 -38.29 35.35 24.75
C THR A 255 -37.02 34.53 24.44
N ILE A 256 -37.04 33.20 24.68
CA ILE A 256 -35.90 32.32 24.47
C ILE A 256 -35.45 32.30 22.97
N PRO A 257 -36.33 32.21 21.96
CA PRO A 257 -35.92 32.28 20.56
C PRO A 257 -35.34 33.64 20.15
N GLU A 258 -35.81 34.72 20.73
CA GLU A 258 -35.32 36.09 20.48
C GLU A 258 -33.91 36.28 21.08
N ILE A 259 -33.70 35.78 22.29
CA ILE A 259 -32.36 35.77 22.96
C ILE A 259 -31.38 35.02 22.08
N ARG A 260 -31.75 33.84 21.57
CA ARG A 260 -30.90 33.05 20.66
C ARG A 260 -30.58 33.79 19.35
N ARG A 261 -31.57 34.45 18.75
CA ARG A 261 -31.40 35.16 17.48
C ARG A 261 -30.54 36.43 17.62
N ASN A 262 -30.78 37.21 18.69
CA ASN A 262 -30.17 38.54 18.85
C ASN A 262 -28.89 38.49 19.71
N ARG A 263 -28.62 37.37 20.40
CA ARG A 263 -27.51 37.18 21.36
C ARG A 263 -27.43 38.27 22.44
N ILE A 264 -28.56 38.91 22.75
CA ILE A 264 -28.69 40.01 23.70
C ILE A 264 -29.83 39.69 24.64
N ILE A 265 -29.56 39.85 25.96
CA ILE A 265 -30.60 39.84 26.99
C ILE A 265 -30.69 41.26 27.52
N ASN A 266 -31.90 41.81 27.54
CA ASN A 266 -32.18 43.05 28.18
C ASN A 266 -33.32 42.84 29.21
N PHE A 267 -32.96 42.96 30.49
CA PHE A 267 -33.93 42.94 31.56
C PHE A 267 -34.30 44.38 31.94
N SER A 268 -35.51 44.80 31.57
CA SER A 268 -36.07 46.09 31.97
C SER A 268 -37.04 45.86 33.14
N GLY A 269 -36.72 46.33 34.36
CA GLY A 269 -37.60 46.21 35.53
C GLY A 269 -36.86 46.57 36.82
N ASN A 270 -37.65 46.95 37.83
CA ASN A 270 -37.12 47.19 39.17
C ASN A 270 -37.23 45.89 39.97
N PHE A 271 -36.12 45.17 40.17
CA PHE A 271 -36.08 43.82 40.76
C PHE A 271 -35.89 43.83 42.28
N GLY A 272 -35.97 45.00 42.95
CA GLY A 272 -35.77 45.12 44.40
C GLY A 272 -34.37 44.62 44.81
N ASP A 273 -34.28 43.91 45.94
CA ASP A 273 -32.99 43.35 46.43
C ASP A 273 -32.50 42.10 45.66
N ASN A 274 -33.24 41.58 44.66
CA ASN A 274 -32.81 40.45 43.85
C ASN A 274 -31.96 40.92 42.68
N LYS A 275 -30.66 40.67 42.77
CA LYS A 275 -29.75 40.91 41.67
C LYS A 275 -29.99 39.90 40.56
N VAL A 276 -30.14 40.37 39.33
CA VAL A 276 -30.12 39.51 38.14
C VAL A 276 -28.64 39.28 37.83
N ASP A 277 -28.25 38.02 37.88
CA ASP A 277 -26.91 37.58 37.48
C ASP A 277 -27.01 36.82 36.17
N VAL A 278 -26.28 37.28 35.18
CA VAL A 278 -26.22 36.69 33.82
C VAL A 278 -24.76 36.41 33.56
N ASP A 279 -24.44 35.15 33.48
CA ASP A 279 -23.10 34.63 33.20
C ASP A 279 -23.13 33.55 32.15
N PHE A 280 -22.01 33.35 31.48
CA PHE A 280 -21.87 32.23 30.58
C PHE A 280 -21.30 31.03 31.35
N LEU A 281 -21.96 29.88 31.21
CA LEU A 281 -21.43 28.61 31.72
C LEU A 281 -20.15 28.28 30.93
N GLN A 282 -19.01 28.53 31.58
CA GLN A 282 -17.75 28.06 31.05
C GLN A 282 -17.64 26.56 31.22
N LYS A 283 -17.21 25.87 30.17
CA LYS A 283 -16.83 24.46 30.26
C LYS A 283 -15.66 24.32 31.23
N PRO A 284 -15.65 23.35 32.15
CA PRO A 284 -14.41 22.95 32.82
C PRO A 284 -13.33 22.69 31.78
N GLU A 285 -12.14 23.21 31.96
CA GLU A 285 -11.00 23.02 31.04
C GLU A 285 -10.64 21.52 30.92
N ALA A 286 -11.26 20.84 29.97
CA ALA A 286 -10.96 19.47 29.63
C ALA A 286 -10.19 19.36 28.28
N ASP A 287 -9.74 20.48 27.75
CA ASP A 287 -9.10 20.58 26.44
C ASP A 287 -7.77 19.83 26.43
N ASP A 288 -6.95 19.99 27.47
CA ASP A 288 -5.69 19.28 27.64
C ASP A 288 -5.87 17.75 27.68
N THR A 289 -6.96 17.26 28.27
CA THR A 289 -7.23 15.82 28.34
C THR A 289 -7.57 15.26 26.97
N GLN A 290 -8.32 16.01 26.15
CA GLN A 290 -8.68 15.61 24.79
C GLN A 290 -7.45 15.67 23.87
N GLU A 291 -6.62 16.71 23.96
CA GLU A 291 -5.36 16.78 23.20
C GLU A 291 -4.41 15.64 23.57
N ASN A 292 -4.19 15.40 24.86
CA ASN A 292 -3.36 14.30 25.33
C ASN A 292 -3.85 12.94 24.83
N LEU A 293 -5.18 12.75 24.68
CA LEU A 293 -5.74 11.52 24.11
C LEU A 293 -5.43 11.41 22.62
N LEU A 294 -5.61 12.47 21.84
CA LEU A 294 -5.33 12.50 20.40
C LEU A 294 -3.84 12.23 20.14
N ASP A 295 -2.95 12.93 20.83
CA ASP A 295 -1.50 12.72 20.75
C ASP A 295 -1.11 11.29 21.09
N ARG A 296 -1.71 10.71 22.11
CA ARG A 296 -1.42 9.34 22.50
C ARG A 296 -1.92 8.32 21.48
N LEU A 297 -3.11 8.53 20.91
CA LEU A 297 -3.64 7.67 19.85
C LEU A 297 -2.78 7.75 18.59
N GLU A 298 -2.37 8.96 18.18
CA GLU A 298 -1.47 9.14 17.05
C GLU A 298 -0.14 8.40 17.26
N LYS A 299 0.52 8.62 18.40
CA LYS A 299 1.76 7.91 18.74
C LYS A 299 1.59 6.39 18.76
N LEU A 300 0.46 5.88 19.24
CA LEU A 300 0.16 4.44 19.24
C LEU A 300 -0.07 3.91 17.82
N ILE A 301 -0.75 4.64 16.94
CA ILE A 301 -0.97 4.25 15.54
C ILE A 301 0.38 4.04 14.85
N PHE A 302 1.28 5.01 14.92
CA PHE A 302 2.60 4.92 14.29
C PHE A 302 3.50 3.85 14.94
N ALA A 303 3.53 3.79 16.27
CA ALA A 303 4.36 2.81 16.98
C ALA A 303 3.90 1.36 16.74
N THR A 304 2.58 1.11 16.70
CA THR A 304 2.04 -0.24 16.51
C THR A 304 2.06 -0.67 15.06
N SER A 305 1.87 0.24 14.10
CA SER A 305 1.99 -0.04 12.66
C SER A 305 3.45 -0.22 12.23
N MET A 306 4.43 0.16 13.05
CA MET A 306 5.86 0.17 12.73
C MET A 306 6.23 1.11 11.57
N ILE A 307 5.35 2.05 11.20
CA ILE A 307 5.59 3.05 10.16
C ILE A 307 6.05 4.34 10.83
N ALA A 308 7.09 4.94 10.25
CA ALA A 308 7.61 6.20 10.76
C ALA A 308 6.65 7.36 10.47
N ASN A 309 6.40 8.22 11.48
CA ASN A 309 5.71 9.49 11.26
C ASN A 309 6.68 10.50 10.64
N ILE A 310 6.65 10.63 9.32
CA ILE A 310 7.55 11.53 8.57
C ILE A 310 7.16 13.01 8.80
N SER A 311 5.91 13.28 9.22
CA SER A 311 5.42 14.64 9.51
C SER A 311 5.86 15.16 10.87
N ASP A 312 6.43 14.33 11.75
CA ASP A 312 6.90 14.72 13.07
C ASP A 312 8.07 15.72 12.95
N GLU A 313 8.04 16.81 13.71
CA GLU A 313 9.09 17.82 13.77
C GLU A 313 10.48 17.22 14.09
N ASN A 314 10.52 16.10 14.81
CA ASN A 314 11.74 15.34 15.07
C ASN A 314 12.36 14.70 13.80
N PHE A 315 11.59 14.55 12.71
CA PHE A 315 12.12 14.12 11.41
C PHE A 315 12.73 15.29 10.62
N ALA A 316 12.19 16.52 10.77
CA ALA A 316 12.64 17.72 10.08
C ALA A 316 13.93 18.34 10.65
N GLY A 317 14.39 17.89 11.83
CA GLY A 317 15.63 18.34 12.45
C GLY A 317 16.88 17.84 11.72
N GLN A 318 18.04 18.45 12.00
CA GLN A 318 19.38 18.06 11.48
C GLN A 318 19.82 16.70 12.01
N ALA A 319 19.04 15.63 11.72
CA ALA A 319 19.43 14.26 12.04
C ALA A 319 20.49 13.80 11.05
N SER A 320 21.63 13.30 11.56
CA SER A 320 22.62 12.61 10.71
C SER A 320 21.97 11.42 9.99
N GLY A 321 22.50 11.04 8.83
CA GLY A 321 22.00 9.88 8.07
C GLY A 321 21.91 8.60 8.93
N VAL A 322 22.79 8.45 9.90
CA VAL A 322 22.77 7.32 10.88
C VAL A 322 21.55 7.42 11.82
N ALA A 323 21.26 8.61 12.33
CA ALA A 323 20.09 8.81 13.21
C ALA A 323 18.77 8.57 12.46
N LEU A 324 18.70 8.95 11.17
CA LEU A 324 17.55 8.68 10.33
C LEU A 324 17.36 7.17 10.09
N LYS A 325 18.43 6.42 9.84
CA LYS A 325 18.36 4.95 9.69
C LYS A 325 17.82 4.28 10.96
N TYR A 326 18.21 4.75 12.16
CA TYR A 326 17.64 4.23 13.42
C TYR A 326 16.14 4.52 13.54
N LYS A 327 15.67 5.70 13.12
CA LYS A 327 14.24 6.04 13.15
C LYS A 327 13.43 5.18 12.19
N LEU A 328 14.01 4.78 11.07
CA LEU A 328 13.38 3.95 10.03
C LEU A 328 13.55 2.43 10.27
N LEU A 329 14.31 2.01 11.30
CA LEU A 329 14.67 0.61 11.50
C LEU A 329 13.45 -0.33 11.57
N ALA A 330 12.38 0.07 12.25
CA ALA A 330 11.16 -0.73 12.35
C ALA A 330 10.51 -0.92 10.97
N MET A 331 10.42 0.16 10.20
CA MET A 331 9.87 0.15 8.84
C MET A 331 10.76 -0.65 7.87
N GLN A 332 12.09 -0.57 8.03
CA GLN A 332 13.04 -1.38 7.27
C GLN A 332 12.87 -2.88 7.55
N ASN A 333 12.66 -3.28 8.81
CA ASN A 333 12.42 -4.68 9.16
C ASN A 333 11.15 -5.21 8.49
N LEU A 334 10.04 -4.42 8.50
CA LEU A 334 8.83 -4.77 7.77
C LEU A 334 9.08 -4.94 6.28
N ALA A 335 9.80 -4.00 5.67
CA ALA A 335 10.14 -4.06 4.25
C ALA A 335 10.99 -5.29 3.90
N THR A 336 11.95 -5.65 4.76
CA THR A 336 12.78 -6.86 4.58
C THR A 336 11.91 -8.13 4.61
N PHE A 337 10.99 -8.25 5.58
CA PHE A 337 10.09 -9.40 5.65
C PHE A 337 9.16 -9.47 4.44
N LYS A 338 8.64 -8.33 4.00
CA LYS A 338 7.81 -8.23 2.79
C LYS A 338 8.60 -8.59 1.54
N ALA A 339 9.84 -8.14 1.40
CA ALA A 339 10.72 -8.46 0.26
C ALA A 339 10.88 -9.98 0.08
N LEU A 340 11.11 -10.72 1.17
CA LEU A 340 11.20 -12.19 1.11
C LEU A 340 9.90 -12.86 0.61
N LYS A 341 8.73 -12.34 1.03
CA LYS A 341 7.44 -12.84 0.56
C LYS A 341 7.18 -12.48 -0.89
N PHE A 342 7.52 -11.25 -1.25
CA PHE A 342 7.35 -10.74 -2.61
C PHE A 342 8.26 -11.49 -3.59
N GLN A 343 9.53 -11.71 -3.25
CA GLN A 343 10.46 -12.53 -4.03
C GLN A 343 9.95 -13.96 -4.23
N SER A 344 9.40 -14.58 -3.18
CA SER A 344 8.80 -15.92 -3.29
C SER A 344 7.63 -15.95 -4.28
N ALA A 345 6.80 -14.90 -4.32
CA ALA A 345 5.71 -14.77 -5.27
C ALA A 345 6.24 -14.53 -6.69
N MET A 346 7.25 -13.66 -6.86
CA MET A 346 7.91 -13.42 -8.16
C MET A 346 8.57 -14.69 -8.71
N ASN A 347 9.21 -15.50 -7.87
CA ASN A 347 9.72 -16.81 -8.29
C ASN A 347 8.59 -17.69 -8.85
N HIS A 348 7.40 -17.65 -8.25
CA HIS A 348 6.26 -18.38 -8.77
C HIS A 348 5.74 -17.79 -10.09
N ARG A 349 5.70 -16.45 -10.23
CA ARG A 349 5.39 -15.75 -11.49
C ARG A 349 6.28 -16.26 -12.62
N TYR A 350 7.61 -16.14 -12.45
CA TYR A 350 8.54 -16.51 -13.53
C TYR A 350 8.60 -18.02 -13.79
N LYS A 351 8.37 -18.83 -12.76
CA LYS A 351 8.20 -20.27 -12.95
C LYS A 351 7.03 -20.58 -13.89
N LEU A 352 5.88 -19.91 -13.70
CA LEU A 352 4.73 -20.06 -14.59
C LEU A 352 5.02 -19.52 -15.99
N ILE A 353 5.61 -18.31 -16.09
CA ILE A 353 5.95 -17.70 -17.38
C ILE A 353 6.89 -18.59 -18.18
N PHE A 354 7.97 -19.10 -17.58
CA PHE A 354 8.96 -19.92 -18.27
C PHE A 354 8.45 -21.35 -18.58
N SER A 355 7.40 -21.79 -17.90
CA SER A 355 6.74 -23.04 -18.26
C SER A 355 5.92 -22.94 -19.54
N ASN A 356 5.52 -21.72 -19.94
CA ASN A 356 4.76 -21.52 -21.17
C ASN A 356 5.70 -21.52 -22.38
N PRO A 357 5.43 -22.33 -23.42
CA PRO A 357 6.27 -22.42 -24.62
C PRO A 357 6.49 -21.07 -25.34
N LEU A 358 5.55 -20.13 -25.21
CA LEU A 358 5.67 -18.79 -25.82
C LEU A 358 6.81 -17.96 -25.25
N SER A 359 7.27 -18.25 -24.03
CA SER A 359 8.42 -17.57 -23.44
C SER A 359 9.73 -17.86 -24.19
N GLY A 360 9.83 -19.01 -24.87
CA GLY A 360 11.07 -19.48 -25.46
C GLY A 360 12.15 -19.92 -24.45
N MET A 361 11.84 -19.85 -23.15
CA MET A 361 12.74 -20.21 -22.06
C MET A 361 12.56 -21.66 -21.63
N LYS A 362 13.53 -22.20 -20.89
CA LYS A 362 13.38 -23.51 -20.26
C LYS A 362 12.65 -23.36 -18.94
N GLY A 363 11.78 -24.32 -18.60
CA GLY A 363 10.96 -24.26 -17.40
C GLY A 363 11.72 -24.07 -16.07
N ASP A 364 13.02 -24.44 -16.01
CA ASP A 364 13.86 -24.28 -14.82
C ASP A 364 14.73 -23.02 -14.84
N ASP A 365 14.74 -22.25 -15.91
CA ASP A 365 15.59 -21.06 -16.05
C ASP A 365 15.23 -19.93 -15.08
N TRP A 366 14.02 -19.94 -14.48
CA TRP A 366 13.62 -18.99 -13.45
C TRP A 366 14.56 -18.96 -12.23
N VAL A 367 15.32 -20.04 -11.96
CA VAL A 367 16.32 -20.09 -10.86
C VAL A 367 17.54 -19.18 -11.09
N LYS A 368 17.73 -18.68 -12.33
CA LYS A 368 18.81 -17.78 -12.72
C LYS A 368 18.45 -16.31 -12.60
N ILE A 369 17.26 -16.00 -12.12
CA ILE A 369 16.77 -14.62 -11.97
C ILE A 369 17.20 -14.11 -10.61
N ASP A 370 17.83 -12.95 -10.60
CA ASP A 370 18.19 -12.19 -9.41
C ASP A 370 17.23 -11.02 -9.19
N TYR A 371 16.89 -10.77 -7.93
CA TYR A 371 15.98 -9.68 -7.53
C TYR A 371 16.69 -8.74 -6.56
N HIS A 372 16.69 -7.44 -6.87
CA HIS A 372 17.28 -6.42 -6.03
C HIS A 372 16.20 -5.45 -5.52
N PHE A 373 15.91 -5.55 -4.23
CA PHE A 373 14.99 -4.65 -3.52
C PHE A 373 15.78 -3.50 -2.89
N THR A 374 15.63 -2.31 -3.44
CA THR A 374 16.26 -1.09 -2.93
C THR A 374 15.23 -0.25 -2.23
N MET A 375 15.35 -0.10 -0.90
CA MET A 375 14.44 0.73 -0.11
C MET A 375 14.71 2.21 -0.41
N ASN A 376 13.63 2.99 -0.56
CA ASN A 376 13.71 4.41 -0.84
C ASN A 376 14.03 5.20 0.44
N TYR A 377 15.30 5.38 0.73
CA TYR A 377 15.76 6.24 1.82
C TYR A 377 15.93 7.69 1.33
N PRO A 378 15.64 8.69 2.19
CA PRO A 378 16.09 10.05 1.91
C PRO A 378 17.61 10.07 1.72
N ALA A 379 18.08 10.37 0.52
CA ALA A 379 19.49 10.36 0.20
C ALA A 379 20.19 11.58 0.81
N ASN A 380 21.27 11.36 1.56
CA ASN A 380 22.23 12.39 1.89
C ASN A 380 23.52 12.12 1.09
N LEU A 381 23.55 12.60 -0.13
CA LEU A 381 24.67 12.38 -1.06
C LEU A 381 26.03 12.82 -0.49
N GLY A 382 26.04 13.83 0.40
CA GLY A 382 27.27 14.28 1.06
C GLY A 382 27.83 13.23 2.02
N ASP A 383 26.99 12.70 2.91
CA ASP A 383 27.38 11.65 3.89
C ASP A 383 27.72 10.34 3.16
N GLU A 384 27.01 10.02 2.10
CA GLU A 384 27.27 8.84 1.27
C GLU A 384 28.62 8.93 0.55
N ALA A 385 28.91 10.08 -0.07
CA ALA A 385 30.20 10.33 -0.73
C ALA A 385 31.38 10.31 0.26
N GLU A 386 31.20 10.86 1.46
CA GLU A 386 32.20 10.79 2.53
C GLU A 386 32.39 9.34 2.99
N THR A 387 31.32 8.58 3.16
CA THR A 387 31.39 7.15 3.51
C THR A 387 32.13 6.35 2.44
N ALA A 388 31.77 6.53 1.16
CA ALA A 388 32.43 5.87 0.04
C ALA A 388 33.92 6.19 0.00
N LYS A 389 34.31 7.46 0.23
CA LYS A 389 35.70 7.90 0.33
C LYS A 389 36.43 7.26 1.50
N ASN A 390 35.81 7.18 2.67
CA ASN A 390 36.41 6.58 3.86
C ASN A 390 36.61 5.06 3.73
N LEU A 391 35.88 4.41 2.82
CA LEU A 391 36.03 2.99 2.49
C LEU A 391 37.13 2.73 1.45
N GLU A 392 37.72 3.79 0.85
CA GLU A 392 38.80 3.64 -0.13
C GLU A 392 40.03 2.94 0.46
N GLY A 393 40.49 1.89 -0.21
CA GLY A 393 41.58 1.04 0.26
C GLY A 393 41.23 0.02 1.35
N ILE A 394 40.00 0.05 1.89
CA ILE A 394 39.52 -0.89 2.90
C ILE A 394 38.62 -1.97 2.26
N THR A 395 37.81 -1.57 1.28
CA THR A 395 36.87 -2.46 0.61
C THR A 395 37.07 -2.42 -0.92
N SER A 396 36.41 -3.34 -1.64
CA SER A 396 36.42 -3.31 -3.11
C SER A 396 35.70 -2.07 -3.64
N LYS A 397 35.98 -1.67 -4.88
CA LYS A 397 35.33 -0.54 -5.57
C LYS A 397 33.83 -0.77 -5.70
N GLU A 398 33.43 -2.00 -5.96
CA GLU A 398 32.01 -2.41 -6.00
C GLU A 398 31.31 -2.14 -4.66
N THR A 399 31.96 -2.48 -3.53
CA THR A 399 31.37 -2.22 -2.21
C THR A 399 31.28 -0.72 -1.92
N GLN A 400 32.26 0.09 -2.35
CA GLN A 400 32.20 1.55 -2.22
C GLN A 400 31.04 2.13 -3.01
N LEU A 401 30.87 1.72 -4.28
CA LEU A 401 29.77 2.17 -5.13
C LEU A 401 28.39 1.76 -4.58
N LYS A 402 28.29 0.60 -3.93
CA LYS A 402 27.05 0.18 -3.23
C LYS A 402 26.60 1.11 -2.09
N THR A 403 27.51 1.97 -1.58
CA THR A 403 27.16 2.93 -0.53
C THR A 403 26.52 4.21 -1.07
N LEU A 404 26.55 4.42 -2.37
CA LEU A 404 26.04 5.60 -3.05
C LEU A 404 24.61 5.32 -3.59
N SER A 405 23.62 6.06 -3.09
CA SER A 405 22.22 5.92 -3.53
C SER A 405 21.98 6.33 -5.00
N VAL A 406 22.91 7.08 -5.59
CA VAL A 406 22.89 7.46 -7.01
C VAL A 406 23.42 6.38 -7.95
N VAL A 407 23.99 5.31 -7.39
CA VAL A 407 24.55 4.19 -8.16
C VAL A 407 23.59 3.00 -8.04
N ASP A 408 22.80 2.84 -9.06
CA ASP A 408 21.80 1.76 -9.09
C ASP A 408 22.42 0.37 -9.28
N ASP A 409 23.38 0.26 -10.18
CA ASP A 409 24.13 -0.98 -10.44
C ASP A 409 25.62 -0.72 -10.34
N PRO A 410 26.26 -1.15 -9.25
CA PRO A 410 27.69 -0.96 -9.04
C PRO A 410 28.59 -1.66 -10.07
N LYS A 411 28.15 -2.80 -10.63
CA LYS A 411 28.93 -3.50 -11.67
C LYS A 411 28.87 -2.74 -12.99
N ALA A 412 27.68 -2.36 -13.44
CA ALA A 412 27.51 -1.54 -14.64
C ALA A 412 28.21 -0.18 -14.51
N GLU A 413 28.21 0.42 -13.32
CA GLU A 413 28.93 1.67 -13.06
C GLU A 413 30.44 1.49 -13.11
N MET A 414 30.98 0.36 -12.64
CA MET A 414 32.38 0.02 -12.78
C MET A 414 32.80 -0.14 -14.24
N GLU A 415 31.94 -0.71 -15.08
CA GLU A 415 32.20 -0.83 -16.53
C GLU A 415 32.23 0.53 -17.21
N LYS A 416 31.29 1.44 -16.87
CA LYS A 416 31.30 2.83 -17.36
C LYS A 416 32.58 3.56 -16.96
N ILE A 417 32.94 3.49 -15.66
CA ILE A 417 34.20 4.11 -15.17
C ILE A 417 35.41 3.55 -15.90
N LYS A 418 35.43 2.25 -16.21
CA LYS A 418 36.52 1.63 -16.96
C LYS A 418 36.59 2.16 -18.40
N ALA A 419 35.46 2.25 -19.09
CA ALA A 419 35.36 2.78 -20.43
C ALA A 419 35.82 4.26 -20.50
N GLU A 420 35.37 5.09 -19.54
CA GLU A 420 35.80 6.49 -19.43
C GLU A 420 37.31 6.65 -19.20
N ASN A 421 37.90 5.78 -18.37
CA ASN A 421 39.35 5.78 -18.12
C ASN A 421 40.13 5.34 -19.35
N GLU A 422 39.66 4.36 -20.12
CA GLU A 422 40.29 3.90 -21.36
C GLU A 422 40.20 4.99 -22.46
N GLU A 423 39.04 5.69 -22.55
CA GLU A 423 38.87 6.81 -23.46
C GLU A 423 39.80 8.00 -23.11
N SER A 424 39.86 8.31 -21.81
CA SER A 424 40.74 9.37 -21.30
C SER A 424 42.22 9.06 -21.52
N ALA A 425 42.63 7.81 -21.35
CA ALA A 425 43.97 7.35 -21.61
C ALA A 425 44.34 7.47 -23.13
N SER A 426 43.41 7.04 -24.01
CA SER A 426 43.61 7.15 -25.46
C SER A 426 43.69 8.58 -25.94
N GLN A 427 42.93 9.51 -25.38
CA GLN A 427 43.02 10.93 -25.67
C GLN A 427 44.36 11.56 -25.19
N MET A 428 44.86 11.15 -24.01
CA MET A 428 46.19 11.59 -23.54
C MET A 428 47.33 11.09 -24.42
N PHE A 429 47.29 9.85 -24.86
CA PHE A 429 48.31 9.28 -25.77
C PHE A 429 48.20 9.85 -27.18
N GLY A 430 46.99 10.17 -27.69
CA GLY A 430 46.79 10.84 -28.97
C GLY A 430 47.37 12.26 -29.03
N ASN A 431 47.30 13.01 -27.92
CA ASN A 431 47.88 14.34 -27.81
C ASN A 431 49.41 14.36 -27.66
N LEU A 432 50.02 13.29 -27.14
CA LEU A 432 51.47 13.16 -27.02
C LEU A 432 52.13 12.74 -28.35
N GLY A 433 51.38 12.10 -29.26
CA GLY A 433 51.89 11.72 -30.58
C GLY A 433 51.89 12.86 -31.64
N GLY A 434 51.22 14.00 -31.34
CA GLY A 434 51.13 15.14 -32.26
C GLY A 434 52.16 16.27 -32.09
N ALA A 435 53.09 16.14 -31.12
CA ALA A 435 54.08 17.20 -30.80
C ALA A 435 55.50 16.93 -31.32
N GLY A 436 55.67 16.13 -32.38
CA GLY A 436 56.96 15.76 -32.90
C GLY A 436 56.99 15.75 -34.41
N ASP A 437 56.75 16.89 -35.08
CA ASP A 437 57.21 17.16 -36.44
C ASP A 437 57.04 18.66 -36.80
N GLY A 438 58.06 19.39 -36.60
CA GLY A 438 58.06 20.81 -37.02
C GLY A 438 59.27 21.58 -36.47
N ASP A 439 60.47 21.19 -36.91
CA ASP A 439 61.57 22.14 -37.19
C ASP A 439 62.75 21.39 -37.78
N GLU A 440 62.85 21.39 -39.12
CA GLU A 440 64.10 21.35 -39.88
C GLU A 440 63.74 21.74 -41.28
N ALA A 441 63.97 23.04 -41.62
CA ALA A 441 64.59 23.53 -42.86
C ALA A 441 64.70 25.08 -42.86
#